data_bd83e4be07c43d6660082e54db687090
#
_entry.id   bd83e4be07c43d6660082e54db687090
#
_cell.length_a   1.000
_cell.length_b   1.000
_cell.length_c   1.000
_cell.angle_alpha   90.00
_cell.angle_beta   90.00
_cell.angle_gamma   90.00
#
_symmetry.space_group_name_H-M   'P 1'
#
loop_
_entity.id
_entity.type
_entity.pdbx_description
1 polymer ?
#
loop_
_entity_poly.entity_id
_entity_poly.type
_entity_poly.pdbx_seq_one_letter_code
_entity_poly.pdbx_strand_id
1 'polypeptide(L)'
;MSAIEVTNLVKKFHGQTVLHGIDLEVKPGEVVAIIGPSGSGKTTLLRCINLLEQPEAGTIKVGDIIIDTTRPFSQQKGLIRQLRQHVGFVFQSFNLFPHRTVLENIIEGPVIVKGEPKAEATALARELLAKVGLAGKETRYPR
;
A
#
# COMPACT_ATOMS: atom_id res chain seq x y z
N MET A 1 5.33 -8.99 18.72
CA MET A 1 4.92 -7.72 18.05
C MET A 1 4.60 -8.04 16.60
N SER A 2 3.47 -7.61 16.11
CA SER A 2 3.05 -7.84 14.71
C SER A 2 3.42 -6.63 13.86
N ALA A 3 3.88 -6.86 12.62
CA ALA A 3 4.08 -5.79 11.64
C ALA A 3 2.74 -5.29 11.09
N ILE A 4 1.84 -6.23 10.82
CA ILE A 4 0.47 -5.97 10.38
C ILE A 4 -0.47 -6.85 11.21
N GLU A 5 -1.57 -6.27 11.67
CA GLU A 5 -2.64 -6.99 12.35
C GLU A 5 -3.99 -6.47 11.86
N VAL A 6 -4.79 -7.37 11.33
CA VAL A 6 -6.15 -7.11 10.87
C VAL A 6 -7.09 -7.92 11.75
N THR A 7 -8.09 -7.26 12.33
CA THR A 7 -9.01 -7.90 13.24
C THR A 7 -10.45 -7.67 12.81
N ASN A 8 -11.20 -8.76 12.62
CA ASN A 8 -12.61 -8.77 12.32
C ASN A 8 -13.00 -7.83 11.15
N LEU A 9 -12.21 -7.87 10.07
CA LEU A 9 -12.39 -6.98 8.93
C LEU A 9 -13.60 -7.37 8.10
N VAL A 10 -14.51 -6.42 7.91
CA VAL A 10 -15.71 -6.59 7.10
C VAL A 10 -15.70 -5.57 5.96
N LYS A 11 -15.89 -6.04 4.74
CA LYS A 11 -16.05 -5.18 3.55
C LYS A 11 -17.25 -5.61 2.74
N LYS A 12 -18.06 -4.62 2.35
CA LYS A 12 -19.24 -4.79 1.51
C LYS A 12 -19.13 -3.95 0.24
N PHE A 13 -19.66 -4.47 -0.86
CA PHE A 13 -19.87 -3.73 -2.10
C PHE A 13 -21.33 -3.87 -2.51
N HIS A 14 -22.02 -2.75 -2.67
CA HIS A 14 -23.43 -2.73 -3.07
C HIS A 14 -24.32 -3.67 -2.24
N GLY A 15 -24.13 -3.68 -0.92
CA GLY A 15 -24.85 -4.54 0.02
C GLY A 15 -24.39 -5.99 0.09
N GLN A 16 -23.48 -6.41 -0.79
CA GLN A 16 -22.89 -7.76 -0.75
C GLN A 16 -21.61 -7.77 0.06
N THR A 17 -21.55 -8.63 1.07
CA THR A 17 -20.34 -8.82 1.89
C THR A 17 -19.31 -9.62 1.12
N VAL A 18 -18.09 -9.07 1.02
CA VAL A 18 -16.94 -9.70 0.36
C VAL A 18 -15.94 -10.21 1.39
N LEU A 19 -15.71 -9.45 2.46
CA LEU A 19 -14.89 -9.87 3.60
C LEU A 19 -15.79 -10.06 4.82
N HIS A 20 -15.79 -11.25 5.40
CA HIS A 20 -16.71 -11.70 6.43
C HIS A 20 -16.01 -11.81 7.79
N GLY A 21 -15.44 -10.73 8.32
CA GLY A 21 -14.76 -10.76 9.62
C GLY A 21 -13.40 -11.44 9.52
N ILE A 22 -12.52 -10.95 8.66
CA ILE A 22 -11.21 -11.53 8.42
C ILE A 22 -10.22 -11.10 9.51
N ASP A 23 -9.50 -12.07 10.05
CA ASP A 23 -8.35 -11.87 10.92
C ASP A 23 -7.07 -12.25 10.17
N LEU A 24 -6.05 -11.43 10.30
CA LEU A 24 -4.73 -11.66 9.69
C LEU A 24 -3.65 -11.06 10.59
N GLU A 25 -2.62 -11.81 10.87
CA GLU A 25 -1.42 -11.32 11.55
C GLU A 25 -0.20 -11.60 10.68
N VAL A 26 0.66 -10.60 10.53
CA VAL A 26 1.95 -10.72 9.85
C VAL A 26 3.04 -10.23 10.80
N LYS A 27 3.99 -11.09 11.11
CA LYS A 27 5.13 -10.75 11.98
C LYS A 27 6.24 -10.06 11.19
N PRO A 28 7.11 -9.28 11.84
CA PRO A 28 8.27 -8.69 11.18
C PRO A 28 9.12 -9.75 10.48
N GLY A 29 9.51 -9.48 9.23
CA GLY A 29 10.29 -10.39 8.40
C GLY A 29 9.52 -11.56 7.79
N GLU A 30 8.23 -11.72 8.11
CA GLU A 30 7.39 -12.78 7.55
C GLU A 30 6.87 -12.42 6.15
N VAL A 31 6.77 -13.42 5.30
CA VAL A 31 6.12 -13.32 3.99
C VAL A 31 4.86 -14.19 4.01
N VAL A 32 3.72 -13.57 3.76
CA VAL A 32 2.42 -14.23 3.72
C VAL A 32 1.88 -14.23 2.30
N ALA A 33 1.52 -15.39 1.77
CA ALA A 33 0.86 -15.54 0.49
C ALA A 33 -0.65 -15.76 0.69
N ILE A 34 -1.46 -14.95 0.02
CA ILE A 34 -2.91 -15.07 0.01
C ILE A 34 -3.31 -15.76 -1.29
N ILE A 35 -3.88 -16.94 -1.19
CA ILE A 35 -4.30 -17.76 -2.33
C ILE A 35 -5.80 -18.02 -2.32
N GLY A 36 -6.38 -18.17 -3.48
CA GLY A 36 -7.81 -18.46 -3.64
C GLY A 36 -8.28 -18.16 -5.06
N PRO A 37 -9.51 -18.59 -5.41
CA PRO A 37 -10.07 -18.33 -6.73
C PRO A 37 -10.29 -16.85 -7.00
N SER A 38 -10.43 -16.49 -8.27
CA SER A 38 -10.83 -15.14 -8.68
C SER A 38 -12.16 -14.75 -8.02
N GLY A 39 -12.26 -13.51 -7.53
CA GLY A 39 -13.46 -13.00 -6.86
C GLY A 39 -13.61 -13.42 -5.39
N SER A 40 -12.60 -14.06 -4.79
CA SER A 40 -12.65 -14.45 -3.36
C SER A 40 -12.33 -13.32 -2.37
N GLY A 41 -11.95 -12.12 -2.85
CA GLY A 41 -11.68 -10.96 -2.00
C GLY A 41 -10.21 -10.71 -1.67
N LYS A 42 -9.26 -11.42 -2.28
CA LYS A 42 -7.82 -11.24 -2.03
C LYS A 42 -7.33 -9.81 -2.26
N THR A 43 -7.65 -9.24 -3.41
CA THR A 43 -7.30 -7.85 -3.75
C THR A 43 -8.01 -6.86 -2.84
N THR A 44 -9.26 -7.13 -2.49
CA THR A 44 -10.04 -6.32 -1.55
C THR A 44 -9.38 -6.28 -0.18
N LEU A 45 -8.92 -7.41 0.33
CA LEU A 45 -8.19 -7.48 1.61
C LEU A 45 -6.92 -6.61 1.57
N LEU A 46 -6.09 -6.76 0.54
CA LEU A 46 -4.87 -5.96 0.39
C LEU A 46 -5.17 -4.46 0.30
N ARG A 47 -6.22 -4.07 -0.42
CA ARG A 47 -6.65 -2.66 -0.53
C ARG A 47 -7.20 -2.11 0.77
N CYS A 48 -7.83 -2.93 1.59
CA CYS A 48 -8.28 -2.53 2.92
C CYS A 48 -7.11 -2.29 3.87
N ILE A 49 -6.05 -3.10 3.81
CA ILE A 49 -4.87 -2.95 4.69
C ILE A 49 -4.22 -1.58 4.50
N ASN A 50 -4.17 -1.07 3.29
CA ASN A 50 -3.62 0.25 2.98
C ASN A 50 -4.71 1.35 2.90
N LEU A 51 -5.96 0.99 3.19
CA LEU A 51 -7.12 1.90 3.20
C LEU A 51 -7.42 2.56 1.84
N LEU A 52 -7.05 1.90 0.75
CA LEU A 52 -7.55 2.24 -0.59
C LEU A 52 -9.03 1.88 -0.74
N GLU A 53 -9.47 0.86 -0.03
CA GLU A 53 -10.88 0.53 0.21
C GLU A 53 -11.20 0.76 1.68
N GLN A 54 -12.32 1.39 1.96
CA GLN A 54 -12.78 1.63 3.32
C GLN A 54 -13.63 0.45 3.81
N PRO A 55 -13.16 -0.31 4.82
CA PRO A 55 -13.97 -1.37 5.44
C PRO A 55 -15.14 -0.80 6.23
N GLU A 56 -16.19 -1.59 6.38
CA GLU A 56 -17.36 -1.26 7.20
C GLU A 56 -17.14 -1.58 8.68
N ALA A 57 -16.28 -2.54 9.02
CA ALA A 57 -15.96 -2.90 10.40
C ALA A 57 -14.57 -3.51 10.51
N GLY A 58 -14.07 -3.54 11.72
CA GLY A 58 -12.79 -4.11 12.08
C GLY A 58 -11.72 -3.08 12.39
N THR A 59 -10.53 -3.55 12.73
CA THR A 59 -9.36 -2.72 13.01
C THR A 59 -8.19 -3.14 12.13
N ILE A 60 -7.38 -2.16 11.74
CA ILE A 60 -6.16 -2.36 10.98
C ILE A 60 -5.02 -1.72 11.77
N LYS A 61 -4.00 -2.52 12.08
CA LYS A 61 -2.80 -2.07 12.75
C LYS A 61 -1.59 -2.30 11.86
N VAL A 62 -0.80 -1.26 11.67
CA VAL A 62 0.48 -1.32 10.96
C VAL A 62 1.53 -0.67 11.84
N GLY A 63 2.49 -1.45 12.33
CA GLY A 63 3.40 -1.00 13.37
C GLY A 63 2.63 -0.55 14.62
N ASP A 64 2.81 0.70 15.03
CA ASP A 64 2.12 1.31 16.17
C ASP A 64 0.83 2.07 15.79
N ILE A 65 0.51 2.14 14.49
CA ILE A 65 -0.64 2.88 13.98
C ILE A 65 -1.86 1.96 13.94
N ILE A 66 -2.91 2.37 14.65
CA ILE A 66 -4.18 1.63 14.71
C ILE A 66 -5.27 2.48 14.08
N ILE A 67 -5.99 1.90 13.11
CA ILE A 67 -7.17 2.48 12.49
C ILE A 67 -8.39 1.66 12.87
N ASP A 68 -9.35 2.32 13.51
CA ASP A 68 -10.69 1.78 13.77
C ASP A 68 -11.60 2.15 12.59
N THR A 69 -11.97 1.17 11.79
CA THR A 69 -12.74 1.40 10.57
C THR A 69 -14.20 1.75 10.83
N THR A 70 -14.71 1.54 12.05
CA THR A 70 -16.06 1.97 12.44
C THR A 70 -16.16 3.47 12.72
N ARG A 71 -15.02 4.14 12.93
CA ARG A 71 -14.95 5.60 13.10
C ARG A 71 -14.81 6.31 11.75
N PRO A 72 -15.37 7.53 11.61
CA PRO A 72 -15.24 8.28 10.37
C PRO A 72 -13.76 8.51 9.99
N PHE A 73 -13.42 8.26 8.73
CA PHE A 73 -12.07 8.49 8.21
C PHE A 73 -11.66 9.96 8.29
N SER A 74 -12.63 10.87 8.22
CA SER A 74 -12.38 12.30 8.41
C SER A 74 -11.71 12.65 9.75
N GLN A 75 -11.99 11.86 10.79
CA GLN A 75 -11.40 12.02 12.11
C GLN A 75 -10.02 11.34 12.25
N GLN A 76 -9.62 10.51 11.31
CA GLN A 76 -8.41 9.71 11.35
C GLN A 76 -7.44 10.02 10.20
N LYS A 77 -7.63 11.12 9.49
CA LYS A 77 -6.82 11.48 8.29
C LYS A 77 -5.31 11.46 8.54
N GLY A 78 -4.88 11.96 9.70
CA GLY A 78 -3.46 11.99 10.08
C GLY A 78 -2.89 10.58 10.25
N LEU A 79 -3.60 9.71 10.95
CA LEU A 79 -3.19 8.32 11.16
C LEU A 79 -3.19 7.52 9.86
N ILE A 80 -4.21 7.72 9.01
CA ILE A 80 -4.30 7.07 7.70
C ILE A 80 -3.11 7.48 6.81
N ARG A 81 -2.76 8.77 6.81
CA ARG A 81 -1.59 9.25 6.07
C ARG A 81 -0.30 8.63 6.58
N GLN A 82 -0.11 8.54 7.90
CA GLN A 82 1.04 7.88 8.50
C GLN A 82 1.10 6.39 8.13
N LEU A 83 -0.03 5.67 8.23
CA LEU A 83 -0.11 4.27 7.84
C LEU A 83 0.34 4.06 6.40
N ARG A 84 -0.15 4.86 5.47
CA ARG A 84 0.20 4.76 4.04
C ARG A 84 1.67 5.05 3.77
N GLN A 85 2.35 5.84 4.59
CA GLN A 85 3.79 6.07 4.47
C GLN A 85 4.63 4.84 4.90
N HIS A 86 4.05 3.95 5.72
CA HIS A 86 4.70 2.71 6.17
C HIS A 86 4.39 1.51 5.27
N VAL A 87 3.43 1.63 4.35
CA VAL A 87 2.98 0.54 3.48
C VAL A 87 3.35 0.85 2.03
N GLY A 88 4.23 0.06 1.44
CA GLY A 88 4.41 0.02 -0.01
C GLY A 88 3.34 -0.85 -0.65
N PHE A 89 2.72 -0.39 -1.72
CA PHE A 89 1.69 -1.12 -2.45
C PHE A 89 2.05 -1.25 -3.93
N VAL A 90 2.03 -2.48 -4.45
CA VAL A 90 2.27 -2.75 -5.87
C VAL A 90 0.94 -3.08 -6.53
N PHE A 91 0.52 -2.22 -7.45
CA PHE A 91 -0.74 -2.40 -8.19
C PHE A 91 -0.60 -3.43 -9.31
N GLN A 92 -1.68 -4.13 -9.60
CA GLN A 92 -1.73 -5.09 -10.72
C GLN A 92 -1.57 -4.41 -12.08
N SER A 93 -2.04 -3.18 -12.22
CA SER A 93 -2.04 -2.38 -13.46
C SER A 93 -0.97 -1.30 -13.48
N PHE A 94 0.18 -1.52 -12.87
CA PHE A 94 1.32 -0.60 -12.80
C PHE A 94 1.02 0.76 -12.16
N ASN A 95 -0.01 1.48 -12.60
CA ASN A 95 -0.47 2.79 -12.11
C ASN A 95 0.64 3.88 -12.11
N LEU A 96 1.46 3.86 -13.14
CA LEU A 96 2.50 4.87 -13.31
C LEU A 96 1.93 6.17 -13.88
N PHE A 97 2.56 7.28 -13.55
CA PHE A 97 2.27 8.58 -14.16
C PHE A 97 2.83 8.62 -15.57
N PRO A 98 1.98 8.60 -16.62
CA PRO A 98 2.45 8.49 -18.00
C PRO A 98 3.18 9.75 -18.50
N HIS A 99 2.96 10.88 -17.87
CA HIS A 99 3.60 12.17 -18.16
C HIS A 99 4.92 12.38 -17.39
N ARG A 100 5.33 11.42 -16.57
CA ARG A 100 6.58 11.45 -15.82
C ARG A 100 7.54 10.38 -16.32
N THR A 101 8.83 10.67 -16.25
CA THR A 101 9.88 9.69 -16.59
C THR A 101 9.91 8.55 -15.58
N VAL A 102 10.65 7.50 -15.91
CA VAL A 102 10.89 6.37 -14.98
C VAL A 102 11.47 6.87 -13.67
N LEU A 103 12.50 7.72 -13.72
CA LEU A 103 13.10 8.27 -12.51
C LEU A 103 12.10 9.10 -11.69
N GLU A 104 11.36 9.98 -12.34
CA GLU A 104 10.34 10.81 -11.67
C GLU A 104 9.24 9.99 -11.01
N ASN A 105 8.82 8.88 -11.63
CA ASN A 105 7.87 7.94 -11.03
C ASN A 105 8.43 7.30 -9.75
N ILE A 106 9.71 6.91 -9.75
CA ILE A 106 10.33 6.24 -8.60
C ILE A 106 10.50 7.20 -7.42
N ILE A 107 10.96 8.43 -7.68
CA ILE A 107 11.25 9.40 -6.62
C ILE A 107 10.02 10.17 -6.13
N GLU A 108 8.86 10.01 -6.74
CA GLU A 108 7.63 10.70 -6.34
C GLU A 108 7.28 10.47 -4.87
N GLY A 109 7.24 9.22 -4.44
CA GLY A 109 6.95 8.86 -3.06
C GLY A 109 7.96 9.44 -2.07
N PRO A 110 9.25 9.15 -2.21
CA PRO A 110 10.28 9.67 -1.32
C PRO A 110 10.32 11.19 -1.26
N VAL A 111 10.33 11.86 -2.39
CA VAL A 111 10.52 13.33 -2.45
C VAL A 111 9.25 14.09 -2.13
N ILE A 112 8.15 13.78 -2.81
CA ILE A 112 6.92 14.57 -2.71
C ILE A 112 6.10 14.19 -1.47
N VAL A 113 6.00 12.91 -1.15
CA VAL A 113 5.17 12.45 -0.02
C VAL A 113 5.94 12.48 1.29
N LYS A 114 7.18 11.98 1.31
CA LYS A 114 8.00 11.88 2.53
C LYS A 114 8.90 13.09 2.77
N GLY A 115 9.11 13.94 1.75
CA GLY A 115 9.97 15.12 1.86
C GLY A 115 11.46 14.80 1.92
N GLU A 116 11.88 13.65 1.41
CA GLU A 116 13.29 13.25 1.39
C GLU A 116 14.11 14.12 0.41
N PRO A 117 15.41 14.31 0.64
CA PRO A 117 16.27 15.04 -0.29
C PRO A 117 16.30 14.40 -1.67
N LYS A 118 16.06 15.20 -2.71
CA LYS A 118 15.97 14.72 -4.10
C LYS A 118 17.26 14.00 -4.56
N ALA A 119 18.42 14.49 -4.14
CA ALA A 119 19.70 13.88 -4.51
C ALA A 119 19.84 12.45 -3.97
N GLU A 120 19.45 12.22 -2.72
CA GLU A 120 19.50 10.90 -2.07
C GLU A 120 18.46 9.96 -2.70
N ALA A 121 17.24 10.43 -2.91
CA ALA A 121 16.18 9.65 -3.57
C ALA A 121 16.59 9.25 -5.00
N THR A 122 17.23 10.15 -5.75
CA THR A 122 17.73 9.88 -7.11
C THR A 122 18.83 8.84 -7.11
N ALA A 123 19.79 8.93 -6.17
CA ALA A 123 20.87 7.94 -6.06
C ALA A 123 20.32 6.53 -5.75
N LEU A 124 19.40 6.43 -4.80
CA LEU A 124 18.73 5.17 -4.47
C LEU A 124 17.90 4.64 -5.65
N ALA A 125 17.18 5.51 -6.36
CA ALA A 125 16.39 5.13 -7.52
C ALA A 125 17.26 4.50 -8.62
N ARG A 126 18.42 5.07 -8.89
CA ARG A 126 19.39 4.51 -9.87
C ARG A 126 19.92 3.14 -9.44
N GLU A 127 20.24 2.98 -8.16
CA GLU A 127 20.65 1.69 -7.60
C GLU A 127 19.55 0.63 -7.78
N LEU A 128 18.30 0.96 -7.46
CA LEU A 128 17.16 0.07 -7.63
C LEU A 128 16.90 -0.28 -9.10
N LEU A 129 17.01 0.68 -10.02
CA LEU A 129 16.91 0.42 -11.45
C LEU A 129 17.98 -0.56 -11.93
N ALA A 130 19.22 -0.42 -11.46
CA ALA A 130 20.29 -1.36 -11.78
C ALA A 130 19.96 -2.78 -11.27
N LYS A 131 19.45 -2.90 -10.06
CA LYS A 131 19.04 -4.20 -9.48
C LYS A 131 17.98 -4.94 -10.30
N VAL A 132 17.08 -4.22 -10.97
CA VAL A 132 16.03 -4.83 -11.81
C VAL A 132 16.40 -4.84 -13.30
N GLY A 133 17.65 -4.55 -13.67
CA GLY A 133 18.11 -4.58 -15.05
C GLY A 133 17.65 -3.42 -15.92
N LEU A 134 17.28 -2.29 -15.33
CA LEU A 134 16.79 -1.10 -16.02
C LEU A 134 17.75 0.10 -15.93
N ALA A 135 19.03 -0.13 -15.67
CA ALA A 135 20.05 0.94 -15.69
C ALA A 135 20.04 1.66 -17.03
N GLY A 136 20.12 2.98 -17.03
CA GLY A 136 20.09 3.81 -18.24
C GLY A 136 18.69 4.08 -18.79
N LYS A 137 17.63 3.69 -18.09
CA LYS A 137 16.23 3.93 -18.50
C LYS A 137 15.58 5.12 -17.78
N GLU A 138 16.33 5.87 -16.99
CA GLU A 138 15.83 6.91 -16.08
C GLU A 138 14.99 7.98 -16.79
N THR A 139 15.36 8.36 -18.01
CA THR A 139 14.71 9.42 -18.79
C THR A 139 13.58 8.93 -19.70
N ARG A 140 13.32 7.62 -19.71
CA ARG A 140 12.23 7.06 -20.49
C ARG A 140 10.88 7.28 -19.83
N TYR A 141 9.82 7.26 -20.64
CA TYR A 141 8.44 7.36 -20.18
C TYR A 141 7.77 5.98 -20.19
N PRO A 142 6.80 5.72 -19.27
CA PRO A 142 5.95 4.55 -19.34
C PRO A 142 5.17 4.50 -20.66
N ARG A 143 5.04 3.31 -21.24
CA ARG A 143 4.25 3.06 -22.46
C ARG A 143 3.29 1.91 -22.22
#